data_0f04e107ce5bc314be5d513a4931307a
#
_entry.id   0f04e107ce5bc314be5d513a4931307a
#
_cell.length_a   1.000
_cell.length_b   1.000
_cell.length_c   1.000
_cell.angle_alpha   90.00
_cell.angle_beta   90.00
_cell.angle_gamma   90.00
#
_symmetry.space_group_name_H-M   'P 1'
#
loop_
_entity.id
_entity.type
_entity.pdbx_description
1 polymer ?
#
loop_
_entity_poly.entity_id
_entity_poly.type
_entity_poly.pdbx_seq_one_letter_code
_entity_poly.pdbx_strand_id
1 'polypeptide(L)'
;MRGRPSLSSWAVPWAAALVMVLLAGCGSGTEPGSDGGPAGAEADPATDKLAQVQARGTLVMFTDPEYPPQSMAVEGAERPDKTRCAANQLTGPEVTGYDAETSKAVAAALGVEPCFVTPSWNAVIAGSWNDRWDIAWGSGAITAERMQRLYVTQPSYSTPTNLFVAEDSEYRRAEDLSGKSVGACAGCTMEQYLRRTLELPGVTLTFPISDPDVQPFDNEIPGLEAVARHELEGFVCSEPVGQDEIDRGLPLRMLPDVLYETYKTGYVDRSSGLSSGAFVDEVNAIINRLHDDGTLSGLSEKFFGQDYASAAAEFDISALQQQVS
;
A
#
# COMPACT_ATOMS: atom_id res chain seq x y z
N MET A 1 3.74 63.89 1.68
CA MET A 1 2.87 64.71 0.81
C MET A 1 1.96 63.82 0.01
N ARG A 2 0.68 63.90 0.28
CA ARG A 2 -0.49 63.82 -0.60
C ARG A 2 -0.60 62.57 -1.49
N GLY A 3 -1.66 61.81 -1.57
CA GLY A 3 -3.02 61.96 -1.11
C GLY A 3 -3.80 60.72 -1.55
N ARG A 4 -4.79 60.33 -0.75
CA ARG A 4 -5.88 59.43 -1.13
C ARG A 4 -6.89 60.19 -1.99
N PRO A 5 -7.70 59.51 -2.83
CA PRO A 5 -9.13 59.42 -2.52
C PRO A 5 -9.71 58.00 -2.80
N SER A 6 -10.63 57.52 -2.10
CA SER A 6 -12.05 57.69 -1.73
C SER A 6 -12.98 56.78 -2.54
N LEU A 7 -13.60 55.90 -1.81
CA LEU A 7 -14.94 55.27 -1.83
C LEU A 7 -15.89 55.59 -3.00
N SER A 8 -16.52 54.53 -3.57
CA SER A 8 -17.92 54.65 -3.93
C SER A 8 -18.63 53.27 -3.75
N SER A 9 -19.56 53.31 -2.82
CA SER A 9 -20.60 52.37 -2.54
C SER A 9 -21.70 52.40 -3.61
N TRP A 10 -22.16 51.25 -4.07
CA TRP A 10 -23.46 51.17 -4.77
C TRP A 10 -24.26 50.01 -4.13
N ALA A 11 -25.30 50.40 -3.41
CA ALA A 11 -26.39 49.59 -2.95
C ALA A 11 -27.55 49.70 -3.96
N VAL A 12 -28.20 48.64 -4.32
CA VAL A 12 -29.50 48.63 -5.01
C VAL A 12 -30.39 47.49 -4.43
N PRO A 13 -31.72 47.71 -4.31
CA PRO A 13 -32.54 47.13 -3.30
C PRO A 13 -33.37 45.91 -3.74
N TRP A 14 -33.94 45.27 -2.74
CA TRP A 14 -34.94 44.20 -2.79
C TRP A 14 -36.23 44.59 -3.50
N ALA A 15 -36.80 43.65 -4.28
CA ALA A 15 -38.20 43.65 -4.63
C ALA A 15 -38.78 42.26 -4.45
N ALA A 16 -39.62 42.11 -3.45
CA ALA A 16 -40.46 40.97 -3.22
C ALA A 16 -41.69 41.02 -4.15
N ALA A 17 -42.05 39.95 -4.79
CA ALA A 17 -43.35 39.79 -5.40
C ALA A 17 -43.92 38.41 -5.00
N LEU A 18 -44.91 38.45 -4.13
CA LEU A 18 -45.81 37.41 -3.74
C LEU A 18 -46.93 37.30 -4.77
N VAL A 19 -47.12 36.15 -5.42
CA VAL A 19 -48.39 35.88 -6.16
C VAL A 19 -48.90 34.51 -5.69
N MET A 20 -50.00 34.59 -4.93
CA MET A 20 -50.86 33.46 -4.60
C MET A 20 -51.90 33.30 -5.73
N VAL A 21 -51.97 32.11 -6.32
CA VAL A 21 -53.17 31.72 -7.07
C VAL A 21 -53.58 30.34 -6.62
N LEU A 22 -54.70 30.30 -5.94
CA LEU A 22 -55.49 29.11 -5.66
C LEU A 22 -56.38 28.81 -6.87
N LEU A 23 -56.34 27.62 -7.44
CA LEU A 23 -57.43 27.07 -8.21
C LEU A 23 -57.49 25.54 -7.98
N ALA A 24 -58.57 25.14 -7.39
CA ALA A 24 -58.98 23.75 -7.25
C ALA A 24 -59.47 23.21 -8.61
N GLY A 25 -59.02 21.99 -8.95
CA GLY A 25 -59.51 21.24 -10.09
C GLY A 25 -59.37 19.75 -9.84
N CYS A 26 -60.50 19.08 -9.52
CA CYS A 26 -60.60 17.63 -9.51
C CYS A 26 -60.52 17.08 -10.94
N GLY A 27 -59.58 16.17 -11.19
CA GLY A 27 -59.47 15.40 -12.41
C GLY A 27 -58.82 14.07 -12.13
N SER A 28 -59.65 13.00 -12.08
CA SER A 28 -59.21 11.62 -12.02
C SER A 28 -58.51 11.22 -13.33
N GLY A 29 -57.20 11.07 -13.32
CA GLY A 29 -56.41 10.50 -14.41
C GLY A 29 -55.40 9.54 -13.81
N THR A 30 -55.61 8.26 -14.11
CA THR A 30 -54.71 7.16 -13.78
C THR A 30 -53.45 7.31 -14.65
N GLU A 31 -52.33 7.80 -14.10
CA GLU A 31 -51.04 7.72 -14.75
C GLU A 31 -50.30 6.46 -14.27
N PRO A 32 -49.58 5.76 -15.18
CA PRO A 32 -48.83 4.57 -14.80
C PRO A 32 -47.65 5.01 -13.95
N GLY A 33 -47.45 4.34 -12.82
CA GLY A 33 -46.41 4.58 -11.85
C GLY A 33 -45.04 4.61 -12.51
N SER A 34 -44.33 5.71 -12.32
CA SER A 34 -42.87 5.71 -12.40
C SER A 34 -42.41 4.88 -11.21
N ASP A 35 -41.91 3.68 -11.48
CA ASP A 35 -41.10 2.90 -10.55
C ASP A 35 -39.90 3.75 -10.14
N GLY A 36 -40.02 4.44 -9.01
CA GLY A 36 -38.90 4.88 -8.24
C GLY A 36 -38.23 3.61 -7.74
N GLY A 37 -37.20 3.17 -8.44
CA GLY A 37 -36.33 2.12 -7.95
C GLY A 37 -35.87 2.47 -6.51
N PRO A 38 -35.69 1.49 -5.63
CA PRO A 38 -35.30 1.76 -4.27
C PRO A 38 -34.02 2.59 -4.30
N ALA A 39 -34.04 3.76 -3.66
CA ALA A 39 -32.83 4.48 -3.32
C ALA A 39 -31.89 3.45 -2.71
N GLY A 40 -30.67 3.29 -3.27
CA GLY A 40 -29.76 2.21 -2.95
C GLY A 40 -29.69 2.03 -1.45
N ALA A 41 -30.06 0.85 -0.96
CA ALA A 41 -29.94 0.53 0.45
C ALA A 41 -28.46 0.72 0.83
N GLU A 42 -28.18 1.52 1.86
CA GLU A 42 -26.84 1.63 2.40
C GLU A 42 -26.35 0.21 2.73
N ALA A 43 -25.09 -0.09 2.36
CA ALA A 43 -24.51 -1.41 2.60
C ALA A 43 -24.47 -1.67 4.12
N ASP A 44 -24.81 -2.89 4.53
CA ASP A 44 -24.87 -3.28 5.94
C ASP A 44 -23.46 -3.52 6.50
N PRO A 45 -23.02 -2.75 7.52
CA PRO A 45 -21.72 -2.95 8.17
C PRO A 45 -21.49 -4.36 8.76
N ALA A 46 -22.56 -5.12 8.97
CA ALA A 46 -22.45 -6.50 9.44
C ALA A 46 -22.08 -7.50 8.34
N THR A 47 -22.20 -7.13 7.07
CA THR A 47 -21.95 -8.03 5.93
C THR A 47 -21.01 -7.44 4.88
N ASP A 48 -20.71 -6.13 4.94
CA ASP A 48 -19.89 -5.43 3.96
C ASP A 48 -18.70 -4.75 4.64
N LYS A 49 -17.48 -5.00 4.16
CA LYS A 49 -16.22 -4.50 4.71
C LYS A 49 -16.11 -2.98 4.61
N LEU A 50 -16.48 -2.38 3.48
CA LEU A 50 -16.41 -0.91 3.32
C LEU A 50 -17.35 -0.21 4.30
N ALA A 51 -18.59 -0.67 4.38
CA ALA A 51 -19.57 -0.14 5.30
C ALA A 51 -19.13 -0.32 6.76
N GLN A 52 -18.49 -1.45 7.11
CA GLN A 52 -17.94 -1.68 8.46
C GLN A 52 -16.84 -0.68 8.80
N VAL A 53 -15.87 -0.47 7.89
CA VAL A 53 -14.76 0.50 8.05
C VAL A 53 -15.31 1.91 8.25
N GLN A 54 -16.28 2.33 7.41
CA GLN A 54 -16.90 3.65 7.49
C GLN A 54 -17.70 3.83 8.79
N ALA A 55 -18.52 2.84 9.17
CA ALA A 55 -19.32 2.90 10.40
C ALA A 55 -18.44 2.93 11.68
N ARG A 56 -17.34 2.17 11.68
CA ARG A 56 -16.34 2.17 12.77
C ARG A 56 -15.57 3.48 12.81
N GLY A 57 -15.37 4.13 11.66
CA GLY A 57 -14.61 5.37 11.50
C GLY A 57 -13.10 5.19 11.66
N THR A 58 -12.60 3.98 11.45
CA THR A 58 -11.16 3.64 11.45
C THR A 58 -10.85 2.65 10.34
N LEU A 59 -9.67 2.79 9.74
CA LEU A 59 -9.05 1.77 8.88
C LEU A 59 -7.91 1.12 9.68
N VAL A 60 -8.05 -0.16 9.98
CA VAL A 60 -7.02 -0.91 10.70
C VAL A 60 -6.10 -1.59 9.69
N MET A 61 -4.82 -1.25 9.71
CA MET A 61 -3.86 -1.64 8.71
C MET A 61 -2.66 -2.33 9.31
N PHE A 62 -2.12 -3.33 8.60
CA PHE A 62 -0.79 -3.85 8.92
C PHE A 62 0.28 -2.82 8.56
N THR A 63 1.30 -2.72 9.41
CA THR A 63 2.58 -2.05 9.13
C THR A 63 3.72 -2.79 9.81
N ASP A 64 4.94 -2.63 9.31
CA ASP A 64 6.17 -3.10 9.94
C ASP A 64 7.08 -1.90 10.25
N PRO A 65 7.05 -1.34 11.47
CA PRO A 65 7.80 -0.14 11.82
C PRO A 65 9.33 -0.34 11.87
N GLU A 66 9.80 -1.57 11.67
CA GLU A 66 11.22 -1.92 11.62
C GLU A 66 11.69 -2.17 10.18
N TYR A 67 10.94 -1.66 9.18
CA TYR A 67 11.21 -1.84 7.76
C TYR A 67 11.41 -0.51 7.02
N PRO A 68 12.50 0.24 7.30
CA PRO A 68 12.82 1.47 6.58
C PRO A 68 13.25 1.18 5.12
N PRO A 69 13.04 2.13 4.22
CA PRO A 69 12.32 3.39 4.38
C PRO A 69 10.80 3.29 4.14
N GLN A 70 10.27 2.06 3.99
CA GLN A 70 8.86 1.81 3.73
C GLN A 70 7.98 2.10 4.95
N SER A 71 8.41 1.69 6.13
CA SER A 71 7.69 1.95 7.38
C SER A 71 8.66 2.06 8.55
N MET A 72 8.48 3.07 9.40
CA MET A 72 9.34 3.38 10.53
C MET A 72 8.52 3.86 11.72
N ALA A 73 8.94 3.49 12.92
CA ALA A 73 8.45 4.15 14.13
C ALA A 73 8.95 5.61 14.17
N VAL A 74 8.09 6.52 14.60
CA VAL A 74 8.46 7.92 14.85
C VAL A 74 8.94 8.05 16.28
N GLU A 75 10.24 8.28 16.46
CA GLU A 75 10.82 8.42 17.80
C GLU A 75 10.21 9.62 18.55
N GLY A 76 9.79 9.39 19.79
CA GLY A 76 9.20 10.42 20.63
C GLY A 76 7.79 10.87 20.22
N ALA A 77 7.16 10.17 19.27
CA ALA A 77 5.78 10.47 18.90
C ALA A 77 4.83 10.23 20.09
N GLU A 78 3.92 11.17 20.30
CA GLU A 78 2.88 11.04 21.32
C GLU A 78 1.57 10.55 20.67
N ARG A 79 0.94 9.57 21.34
CA ARG A 79 -0.39 9.11 20.97
C ARG A 79 -1.42 10.23 21.21
N PRO A 80 -2.28 10.56 20.24
CA PRO A 80 -3.31 11.56 20.43
C PRO A 80 -4.29 11.19 21.57
N ASP A 81 -4.64 12.15 22.44
CA ASP A 81 -5.60 11.95 23.54
C ASP A 81 -6.98 11.49 23.04
N LYS A 82 -7.36 11.92 21.84
CA LYS A 82 -8.63 11.59 21.19
C LYS A 82 -8.38 10.79 19.93
N THR A 83 -8.20 9.50 20.09
CA THR A 83 -8.09 8.55 18.98
C THR A 83 -9.16 7.47 19.11
N ARG A 84 -9.62 6.95 17.97
CA ARG A 84 -10.48 5.76 17.87
C ARG A 84 -9.66 4.47 17.80
N CYS A 85 -8.33 4.56 17.58
CA CYS A 85 -7.46 3.40 17.56
C CYS A 85 -7.46 2.69 18.91
N ALA A 86 -7.56 1.36 18.91
CA ALA A 86 -7.50 0.56 20.11
C ALA A 86 -6.13 0.69 20.81
N ALA A 87 -6.07 0.42 22.12
CA ALA A 87 -4.85 0.62 22.92
C ALA A 87 -3.63 -0.20 22.44
N ASN A 88 -3.87 -1.32 21.73
CA ASN A 88 -2.84 -2.18 21.14
C ASN A 88 -2.56 -1.87 19.67
N GLN A 89 -3.07 -0.76 19.14
CA GLN A 89 -2.81 -0.29 17.77
C GLN A 89 -1.94 0.96 17.84
N LEU A 90 -1.06 1.17 16.87
CA LEU A 90 -0.36 2.43 16.67
C LEU A 90 -1.30 3.41 15.96
N THR A 91 -1.11 4.70 16.20
CA THR A 91 -1.83 5.79 15.53
C THR A 91 -1.03 6.38 14.39
N GLY A 92 -1.66 7.18 13.52
CA GLY A 92 -0.98 7.82 12.41
C GLY A 92 0.31 8.55 12.76
N PRO A 93 0.38 9.39 13.83
CA PRO A 93 1.61 10.07 14.23
C PRO A 93 2.76 9.15 14.66
N GLU A 94 2.47 7.93 15.11
CA GLU A 94 3.48 7.00 15.65
C GLU A 94 4.25 6.25 14.56
N VAL A 95 3.82 6.31 13.29
CA VAL A 95 4.48 5.64 12.16
C VAL A 95 4.70 6.59 10.99
N THR A 96 5.76 6.38 10.21
CA THR A 96 6.07 7.10 8.96
C THR A 96 6.75 6.16 7.96
N GLY A 97 7.04 6.64 6.76
CA GLY A 97 7.62 5.87 5.67
C GLY A 97 6.65 5.79 4.49
N TYR A 98 7.14 5.29 3.34
CA TYR A 98 6.33 5.27 2.11
C TYR A 98 5.00 4.53 2.29
N ASP A 99 5.04 3.28 2.76
CA ASP A 99 3.85 2.45 2.93
C ASP A 99 2.92 3.02 4.01
N ALA A 100 3.50 3.52 5.11
CA ALA A 100 2.73 4.14 6.19
C ALA A 100 2.01 5.41 5.72
N GLU A 101 2.67 6.30 4.97
CA GLU A 101 2.05 7.53 4.45
C GLU A 101 1.02 7.24 3.35
N THR A 102 1.28 6.26 2.46
CA THR A 102 0.29 5.77 1.50
C THR A 102 -0.96 5.25 2.21
N SER A 103 -0.78 4.45 3.25
CA SER A 103 -1.87 3.93 4.09
C SER A 103 -2.70 5.05 4.73
N LYS A 104 -2.04 6.10 5.25
CA LYS A 104 -2.72 7.27 5.81
C LYS A 104 -3.51 8.03 4.75
N ALA A 105 -2.96 8.17 3.54
CA ALA A 105 -3.65 8.83 2.43
C ALA A 105 -4.92 8.05 2.02
N VAL A 106 -4.85 6.71 2.01
CA VAL A 106 -6.03 5.86 1.76
C VAL A 106 -7.08 6.05 2.86
N ALA A 107 -6.69 6.02 4.14
CA ALA A 107 -7.62 6.23 5.25
C ALA A 107 -8.27 7.62 5.21
N ALA A 108 -7.49 8.66 4.89
CA ALA A 108 -7.99 10.03 4.74
C ALA A 108 -9.00 10.15 3.58
N ALA A 109 -8.75 9.50 2.44
CA ALA A 109 -9.66 9.46 1.31
C ALA A 109 -10.98 8.73 1.63
N LEU A 110 -10.93 7.70 2.49
CA LEU A 110 -12.12 7.01 3.02
C LEU A 110 -12.84 7.83 4.12
N GLY A 111 -12.26 8.93 4.60
CA GLY A 111 -12.82 9.76 5.68
C GLY A 111 -12.74 9.12 7.06
N VAL A 112 -11.75 8.23 7.31
CA VAL A 112 -11.59 7.47 8.54
C VAL A 112 -10.20 7.66 9.15
N GLU A 113 -10.06 7.35 10.45
CA GLU A 113 -8.78 7.44 11.16
C GLU A 113 -7.90 6.22 10.84
N PRO A 114 -6.60 6.43 10.50
CA PRO A 114 -5.65 5.33 10.30
C PRO A 114 -5.19 4.73 11.63
N CYS A 115 -5.33 3.42 11.78
CA CYS A 115 -4.84 2.66 12.92
C CYS A 115 -3.97 1.49 12.43
N PHE A 116 -2.88 1.18 13.13
CA PHE A 116 -1.92 0.20 12.66
C PHE A 116 -1.71 -0.94 13.64
N VAL A 117 -1.51 -2.14 13.11
CA VAL A 117 -1.13 -3.35 13.83
C VAL A 117 0.15 -3.94 13.25
N THR A 118 0.92 -4.67 14.05
CA THR A 118 2.25 -5.19 13.71
C THR A 118 2.33 -6.72 13.87
N PRO A 119 1.46 -7.52 13.22
CA PRO A 119 1.63 -8.96 13.21
C PRO A 119 2.87 -9.34 12.37
N SER A 120 3.37 -10.58 12.51
CA SER A 120 4.46 -11.06 11.67
C SER A 120 4.07 -11.10 10.19
N TRP A 121 5.05 -10.91 9.30
CA TRP A 121 4.85 -11.02 7.85
C TRP A 121 4.20 -12.34 7.43
N ASN A 122 4.64 -13.45 8.04
CA ASN A 122 4.05 -14.76 7.77
C ASN A 122 2.55 -14.83 8.11
N ALA A 123 2.09 -14.13 9.15
CA ALA A 123 0.67 -14.03 9.47
C ALA A 123 -0.10 -13.21 8.44
N VAL A 124 0.53 -12.20 7.84
CA VAL A 124 -0.07 -11.40 6.77
C VAL A 124 -0.29 -12.24 5.52
N ILE A 125 0.77 -12.89 5.00
CA ILE A 125 0.69 -13.64 3.74
C ILE A 125 -0.09 -14.96 3.85
N ALA A 126 -0.28 -15.47 5.07
CA ALA A 126 -1.10 -16.67 5.30
C ALA A 126 -2.60 -16.42 5.03
N GLY A 127 -3.08 -15.18 5.09
CA GLY A 127 -4.51 -14.88 5.11
C GLY A 127 -5.16 -15.34 6.42
N SER A 128 -6.47 -15.51 6.42
CA SER A 128 -7.24 -15.96 7.61
C SER A 128 -7.04 -15.03 8.82
N TRP A 129 -7.13 -13.74 8.56
CA TRP A 129 -6.86 -12.70 9.58
C TRP A 129 -7.95 -12.61 10.64
N ASN A 130 -9.10 -13.23 10.40
CA ASN A 130 -10.27 -13.17 11.28
C ASN A 130 -10.68 -11.72 11.61
N ASP A 131 -10.65 -10.84 10.61
CA ASP A 131 -10.99 -9.40 10.69
C ASP A 131 -10.22 -8.61 11.77
N ARG A 132 -9.02 -9.08 12.16
CA ARG A 132 -8.16 -8.37 13.12
C ARG A 132 -7.59 -7.06 12.55
N TRP A 133 -7.49 -6.98 11.24
CA TRP A 133 -7.19 -5.77 10.46
C TRP A 133 -7.90 -5.85 9.10
N ASP A 134 -8.04 -4.72 8.43
CA ASP A 134 -8.84 -4.60 7.22
C ASP A 134 -8.01 -4.80 5.95
N ILE A 135 -6.80 -4.25 5.94
CA ILE A 135 -5.87 -4.26 4.80
C ILE A 135 -4.43 -4.35 5.31
N ALA A 136 -3.57 -5.02 4.58
CA ALA A 136 -2.15 -5.03 4.85
C ALA A 136 -1.41 -4.20 3.79
N TRP A 137 -0.72 -3.16 4.24
CA TRP A 137 0.16 -2.35 3.42
C TRP A 137 1.57 -2.45 3.97
N GLY A 138 2.46 -3.15 3.29
CA GLY A 138 3.79 -3.45 3.81
C GLY A 138 4.65 -4.12 2.74
N SER A 139 4.87 -3.43 1.63
CA SER A 139 5.73 -3.87 0.53
C SER A 139 5.37 -5.24 -0.08
N GLY A 140 4.09 -5.59 0.00
CA GLY A 140 3.58 -6.86 -0.49
C GLY A 140 3.64 -6.97 -2.01
N ALA A 141 4.39 -7.95 -2.53
CA ALA A 141 4.46 -8.20 -3.96
C ALA A 141 3.26 -9.02 -4.46
N ILE A 142 2.77 -8.71 -5.66
CA ILE A 142 1.75 -9.51 -6.36
C ILE A 142 2.38 -10.84 -6.80
N THR A 143 1.93 -11.97 -6.24
CA THR A 143 2.34 -13.31 -6.66
C THR A 143 1.13 -14.21 -6.88
N ALA A 144 1.26 -15.21 -7.76
CA ALA A 144 0.20 -16.18 -8.02
C ALA A 144 -0.26 -16.91 -6.74
N GLU A 145 0.68 -17.27 -5.87
CA GLU A 145 0.38 -17.93 -4.58
C GLU A 145 -0.45 -17.04 -3.65
N ARG A 146 -0.02 -15.77 -3.45
CA ARG A 146 -0.70 -14.84 -2.53
C ARG A 146 -2.11 -14.51 -3.00
N MET A 147 -2.32 -14.36 -4.30
CA MET A 147 -3.64 -14.10 -4.90
C MET A 147 -4.67 -15.20 -4.62
N GLN A 148 -4.25 -16.42 -4.29
CA GLN A 148 -5.18 -17.50 -3.90
C GLN A 148 -5.84 -17.24 -2.54
N ARG A 149 -5.19 -16.50 -1.64
CA ARG A 149 -5.63 -16.26 -0.25
C ARG A 149 -6.02 -14.82 0.01
N LEU A 150 -5.49 -13.90 -0.80
CA LEU A 150 -5.60 -12.45 -0.61
C LEU A 150 -6.12 -11.79 -1.90
N TYR A 151 -7.00 -10.82 -1.76
CA TYR A 151 -7.20 -9.83 -2.81
C TYR A 151 -5.99 -8.92 -2.84
N VAL A 152 -5.57 -8.55 -4.04
CA VAL A 152 -4.54 -7.53 -4.28
C VAL A 152 -5.21 -6.26 -4.77
N THR A 153 -4.70 -5.10 -4.34
CA THR A 153 -5.18 -3.80 -4.82
C THR A 153 -4.35 -3.31 -5.99
N GLN A 154 -4.75 -2.19 -6.61
CA GLN A 154 -3.88 -1.45 -7.50
C GLN A 154 -2.53 -1.21 -6.80
N PRO A 155 -1.39 -1.51 -7.42
CA PRO A 155 -0.09 -1.31 -6.80
C PRO A 155 0.21 0.19 -6.62
N SER A 156 0.88 0.52 -5.52
CA SER A 156 1.30 1.90 -5.23
C SER A 156 2.68 2.22 -5.78
N TYR A 157 3.54 1.22 -5.98
CA TYR A 157 4.87 1.37 -6.56
C TYR A 157 5.39 0.02 -7.07
N SER A 158 6.51 0.04 -7.81
CA SER A 158 7.26 -1.17 -8.16
C SER A 158 8.72 -0.99 -7.77
N THR A 159 9.40 -2.09 -7.45
CA THR A 159 10.83 -2.04 -7.12
C THR A 159 11.61 -3.14 -7.78
N PRO A 160 12.83 -2.85 -8.27
CA PRO A 160 13.80 -3.85 -8.61
C PRO A 160 14.20 -4.68 -7.39
N THR A 161 14.57 -5.91 -7.62
CA THR A 161 15.19 -6.81 -6.64
C THR A 161 16.61 -7.11 -7.11
N ASN A 162 17.58 -6.83 -6.25
CA ASN A 162 18.99 -6.92 -6.55
C ASN A 162 19.71 -7.81 -5.54
N LEU A 163 20.96 -8.11 -5.84
CA LEU A 163 21.87 -8.82 -4.98
C LEU A 163 22.85 -7.84 -4.35
N PHE A 164 22.96 -7.88 -3.03
CA PHE A 164 23.89 -7.07 -2.23
C PHE A 164 25.02 -7.94 -1.70
N VAL A 165 26.24 -7.44 -1.79
CA VAL A 165 27.47 -8.11 -1.36
C VAL A 165 28.31 -7.16 -0.54
N ALA A 166 29.29 -7.68 0.24
CA ALA A 166 30.23 -6.83 0.95
C ALA A 166 30.97 -5.89 -0.03
N GLU A 167 31.22 -4.66 0.37
CA GLU A 167 31.83 -3.61 -0.46
C GLU A 167 33.16 -4.06 -1.06
N ASP A 168 33.96 -4.75 -0.27
CA ASP A 168 35.30 -5.24 -0.63
C ASP A 168 35.30 -6.62 -1.31
N SER A 169 34.14 -7.25 -1.54
CA SER A 169 34.04 -8.54 -2.20
C SER A 169 34.50 -8.48 -3.68
N GLU A 170 34.93 -9.63 -4.21
CA GLU A 170 35.33 -9.73 -5.63
C GLU A 170 34.15 -10.04 -6.58
N TYR A 171 32.96 -10.32 -6.05
CA TYR A 171 31.78 -10.62 -6.86
C TYR A 171 31.35 -9.42 -7.72
N ARG A 172 31.02 -9.65 -8.99
CA ARG A 172 30.64 -8.60 -9.94
C ARG A 172 29.27 -8.82 -10.56
N ARG A 173 28.79 -10.04 -10.56
CA ARG A 173 27.52 -10.47 -11.18
C ARG A 173 26.87 -11.52 -10.31
N ALA A 174 25.57 -11.71 -10.52
CA ALA A 174 24.78 -12.66 -9.74
C ALA A 174 25.30 -14.11 -9.86
N GLU A 175 25.80 -14.52 -11.04
CA GLU A 175 26.34 -15.87 -11.25
C GLU A 175 27.58 -16.20 -10.39
N ASP A 176 28.31 -15.19 -9.94
CA ASP A 176 29.50 -15.36 -9.08
C ASP A 176 29.13 -15.97 -7.72
N LEU A 177 27.85 -15.87 -7.32
CA LEU A 177 27.34 -16.45 -6.07
C LEU A 177 26.78 -17.87 -6.23
N SER A 178 27.00 -18.51 -7.37
CA SER A 178 26.58 -19.92 -7.56
C SER A 178 27.29 -20.83 -6.57
N GLY A 179 26.52 -21.67 -5.85
CA GLY A 179 27.02 -22.55 -4.80
C GLY A 179 27.47 -21.85 -3.51
N LYS A 180 27.20 -20.54 -3.37
CA LYS A 180 27.55 -19.74 -2.17
C LYS A 180 26.35 -19.64 -1.21
N SER A 181 26.63 -19.23 0.03
CA SER A 181 25.57 -18.89 0.99
C SER A 181 24.96 -17.54 0.64
N VAL A 182 23.67 -17.53 0.34
CA VAL A 182 22.91 -16.33 -0.07
C VAL A 182 21.68 -16.20 0.80
N GLY A 183 21.56 -15.05 1.47
CA GLY A 183 20.45 -14.76 2.35
C GLY A 183 19.25 -14.19 1.62
N ALA A 184 18.08 -14.36 2.22
CA ALA A 184 16.81 -13.73 1.84
C ALA A 184 15.85 -13.66 3.02
N CYS A 185 14.90 -12.74 2.96
CA CYS A 185 13.78 -12.67 3.92
C CYS A 185 12.90 -13.92 3.80
N ALA A 186 12.61 -14.57 4.94
CA ALA A 186 11.79 -15.77 5.02
C ALA A 186 10.32 -15.51 4.59
N GLY A 187 9.80 -16.33 3.69
CA GLY A 187 8.46 -16.16 3.12
C GLY A 187 8.31 -14.99 2.14
N CYS A 188 9.40 -14.27 1.85
CA CYS A 188 9.43 -13.22 0.85
C CYS A 188 9.64 -13.79 -0.57
N THR A 189 9.42 -12.94 -1.58
CA THR A 189 9.70 -13.30 -2.98
C THR A 189 11.16 -13.60 -3.24
N MET A 190 12.07 -13.01 -2.46
CA MET A 190 13.50 -13.22 -2.55
C MET A 190 13.90 -14.66 -2.20
N GLU A 191 13.33 -15.23 -1.12
CA GLU A 191 13.54 -16.63 -0.79
C GLU A 191 12.96 -17.56 -1.85
N GLN A 192 11.71 -17.28 -2.30
CA GLN A 192 11.08 -18.05 -3.37
C GLN A 192 11.88 -18.00 -4.67
N TYR A 193 12.49 -16.84 -5.00
CA TYR A 193 13.37 -16.68 -6.14
C TYR A 193 14.62 -17.55 -6.04
N LEU A 194 15.36 -17.49 -4.92
CA LEU A 194 16.53 -18.31 -4.71
C LEU A 194 16.22 -19.82 -4.73
N ARG A 195 15.04 -20.20 -4.24
CA ARG A 195 14.53 -21.59 -4.27
C ARG A 195 13.88 -21.98 -5.61
N ARG A 196 13.80 -21.04 -6.57
CA ARG A 196 13.18 -21.23 -7.90
C ARG A 196 11.70 -21.62 -7.85
N THR A 197 10.99 -21.16 -6.83
CA THR A 197 9.55 -21.38 -6.65
C THR A 197 8.71 -20.11 -6.83
N LEU A 198 9.35 -18.97 -7.11
CA LEU A 198 8.65 -17.70 -7.35
C LEU A 198 7.90 -17.75 -8.69
N GLU A 199 6.61 -17.43 -8.64
CA GLU A 199 5.76 -17.22 -9.81
C GLU A 199 5.17 -15.82 -9.77
N LEU A 200 5.56 -14.98 -10.73
CA LEU A 200 5.03 -13.64 -10.93
C LEU A 200 4.08 -13.64 -12.14
N PRO A 201 2.84 -13.16 -11.99
CA PRO A 201 1.88 -13.14 -13.10
C PRO A 201 2.42 -12.38 -14.31
N GLY A 202 2.43 -13.04 -15.48
CA GLY A 202 2.87 -12.44 -16.74
C GLY A 202 4.39 -12.24 -16.88
N VAL A 203 5.21 -12.70 -15.93
CA VAL A 203 6.67 -12.53 -15.96
C VAL A 203 7.38 -13.87 -16.10
N THR A 204 8.33 -13.95 -17.04
CA THR A 204 9.26 -15.09 -17.15
C THR A 204 10.54 -14.75 -16.39
N LEU A 205 10.81 -15.50 -15.32
CA LEU A 205 11.99 -15.29 -14.47
C LEU A 205 13.22 -16.02 -15.03
N THR A 206 14.38 -15.41 -14.85
CA THR A 206 15.69 -16.04 -15.04
C THR A 206 16.36 -16.25 -13.69
N PHE A 207 17.16 -17.31 -13.56
CA PHE A 207 17.81 -17.70 -12.30
C PHE A 207 19.32 -17.86 -12.51
N PRO A 208 20.08 -16.74 -12.55
CA PRO A 208 21.51 -16.78 -12.83
C PRO A 208 22.32 -17.46 -11.72
N ILE A 209 21.85 -17.42 -10.46
CA ILE A 209 22.53 -18.07 -9.34
C ILE A 209 22.18 -19.56 -9.35
N SER A 210 23.19 -20.42 -9.56
CA SER A 210 23.01 -21.87 -9.55
C SER A 210 23.28 -22.42 -8.15
N ASP A 211 22.35 -23.26 -7.65
CA ASP A 211 22.45 -24.02 -6.40
C ASP A 211 22.94 -23.18 -5.18
N PRO A 212 22.34 -22.01 -4.89
CA PRO A 212 22.69 -21.25 -3.69
C PRO A 212 22.35 -22.02 -2.42
N ASP A 213 23.18 -21.90 -1.38
CA ASP A 213 22.85 -22.30 -0.01
C ASP A 213 21.97 -21.19 0.60
N VAL A 214 20.66 -21.35 0.56
CA VAL A 214 19.70 -20.31 0.91
C VAL A 214 19.55 -20.18 2.42
N GLN A 215 19.91 -18.99 2.96
CA GLN A 215 19.83 -18.65 4.39
C GLN A 215 18.63 -17.73 4.63
N PRO A 216 17.55 -18.19 5.28
CA PRO A 216 16.38 -17.36 5.58
C PRO A 216 16.62 -16.48 6.82
N PHE A 217 16.16 -15.23 6.76
CA PHE A 217 16.15 -14.24 7.84
C PHE A 217 14.74 -13.75 8.12
N ASP A 218 14.46 -13.32 9.33
CA ASP A 218 13.11 -12.83 9.68
C ASP A 218 12.72 -11.55 8.92
N ASN A 219 13.74 -10.68 8.61
CA ASN A 219 13.60 -9.55 7.69
C ASN A 219 14.93 -9.29 6.96
N GLU A 220 15.00 -8.23 6.12
CA GLU A 220 16.17 -7.96 5.27
C GLU A 220 17.36 -7.35 6.02
N ILE A 221 17.10 -6.48 7.02
CA ILE A 221 18.17 -5.72 7.69
C ILE A 221 19.22 -6.63 8.36
N PRO A 222 18.86 -7.61 9.22
CA PRO A 222 19.84 -8.52 9.81
C PRO A 222 20.63 -9.33 8.78
N GLY A 223 20.01 -9.64 7.63
CA GLY A 223 20.66 -10.35 6.53
C GLY A 223 21.70 -9.49 5.83
N LEU A 224 21.38 -8.23 5.53
CA LEU A 224 22.33 -7.26 4.98
C LEU A 224 23.50 -7.00 5.95
N GLU A 225 23.24 -6.88 7.25
CA GLU A 225 24.27 -6.79 8.27
C GLU A 225 25.17 -8.02 8.32
N ALA A 226 24.62 -9.24 8.13
CA ALA A 226 25.41 -10.47 8.09
C ALA A 226 26.36 -10.49 6.87
N VAL A 227 25.93 -9.95 5.71
CA VAL A 227 26.81 -9.76 4.54
C VAL A 227 27.91 -8.78 4.87
N ALA A 228 27.61 -7.63 5.48
CA ALA A 228 28.60 -6.63 5.88
C ALA A 228 29.64 -7.17 6.87
N ARG A 229 29.27 -8.18 7.68
CA ARG A 229 30.17 -8.89 8.60
C ARG A 229 30.86 -10.12 7.98
N HIS A 230 30.70 -10.37 6.66
CA HIS A 230 31.21 -11.56 5.95
C HIS A 230 30.72 -12.90 6.52
N GLU A 231 29.54 -12.92 7.13
CA GLU A 231 28.86 -14.14 7.60
C GLU A 231 28.05 -14.80 6.48
N LEU A 232 27.70 -14.01 5.43
CA LEU A 232 27.09 -14.42 4.18
C LEU A 232 27.85 -13.85 3.00
N GLU A 233 27.81 -14.54 1.88
CA GLU A 233 28.45 -14.09 0.63
C GLU A 233 27.60 -13.03 -0.09
N GLY A 234 26.28 -13.08 0.07
CA GLY A 234 25.37 -12.08 -0.49
C GLY A 234 23.95 -12.19 0.08
N PHE A 235 23.14 -11.17 -0.17
CA PHE A 235 21.75 -11.10 0.23
C PHE A 235 20.88 -10.56 -0.91
N VAL A 236 19.78 -11.23 -1.21
CA VAL A 236 18.78 -10.76 -2.19
C VAL A 236 17.78 -9.86 -1.47
N CYS A 237 17.69 -8.62 -1.92
CA CYS A 237 16.90 -7.57 -1.28
C CYS A 237 16.22 -6.68 -2.33
N SER A 238 15.15 -6.00 -1.95
CA SER A 238 14.62 -4.92 -2.77
C SER A 238 15.59 -3.73 -2.78
N GLU A 239 15.76 -3.12 -3.96
CA GLU A 239 16.72 -2.02 -4.17
C GLU A 239 16.62 -0.92 -3.11
N PRO A 240 15.42 -0.34 -2.82
CA PRO A 240 15.34 0.78 -1.88
C PRO A 240 15.75 0.43 -0.45
N VAL A 241 15.55 -0.81 0.01
CA VAL A 241 15.98 -1.25 1.35
C VAL A 241 17.48 -1.39 1.42
N GLY A 242 18.07 -2.10 0.45
CA GLY A 242 19.51 -2.28 0.43
C GLY A 242 20.28 -0.98 0.19
N GLN A 243 19.73 -0.06 -0.62
CA GLN A 243 20.32 1.26 -0.85
C GLN A 243 20.23 2.14 0.41
N ASP A 244 19.12 2.13 1.15
CA ASP A 244 19.00 2.86 2.41
C ASP A 244 20.05 2.42 3.44
N GLU A 245 20.34 1.12 3.51
CA GLU A 245 21.38 0.60 4.41
C GLU A 245 22.83 1.00 3.95
N ILE A 246 23.09 1.04 2.64
CA ILE A 246 24.33 1.60 2.10
C ILE A 246 24.46 3.08 2.45
N ASP A 247 23.39 3.86 2.27
CA ASP A 247 23.38 5.30 2.55
C ASP A 247 23.55 5.60 4.05
N ARG A 248 23.15 4.68 4.92
CA ARG A 248 23.40 4.72 6.37
C ARG A 248 24.83 4.30 6.75
N GLY A 249 25.61 3.85 5.78
CA GLY A 249 27.03 3.54 5.97
C GLY A 249 27.33 2.05 6.19
N LEU A 250 26.38 1.16 5.92
CA LEU A 250 26.67 -0.28 5.92
C LEU A 250 27.62 -0.59 4.75
N PRO A 251 28.77 -1.27 4.97
CA PRO A 251 29.81 -1.50 3.95
C PRO A 251 29.37 -2.58 2.94
N LEU A 252 28.37 -2.24 2.16
CA LEU A 252 27.80 -3.06 1.12
C LEU A 252 27.89 -2.37 -0.24
N ARG A 253 27.72 -3.14 -1.29
CA ARG A 253 27.40 -2.64 -2.62
C ARG A 253 26.37 -3.52 -3.30
N MET A 254 25.55 -2.90 -4.09
CA MET A 254 24.58 -3.55 -4.94
C MET A 254 25.26 -4.06 -6.23
N LEU A 255 24.98 -5.29 -6.65
CA LEU A 255 25.35 -5.76 -7.98
C LEU A 255 24.44 -5.17 -9.04
N PRO A 256 24.96 -4.92 -10.26
CA PRO A 256 24.21 -4.20 -11.30
C PRO A 256 23.04 -5.00 -11.91
N ASP A 257 23.00 -6.32 -11.68
CA ASP A 257 21.99 -7.18 -12.25
C ASP A 257 20.67 -7.04 -11.49
N VAL A 258 19.62 -6.58 -12.17
CA VAL A 258 18.25 -6.67 -11.65
C VAL A 258 17.79 -8.12 -11.84
N LEU A 259 17.52 -8.80 -10.73
CA LEU A 259 17.09 -10.20 -10.75
C LEU A 259 15.65 -10.33 -11.22
N TYR A 260 14.78 -9.46 -10.73
CA TYR A 260 13.40 -9.29 -11.15
C TYR A 260 12.83 -7.99 -10.55
N GLU A 261 11.66 -7.61 -11.03
CA GLU A 261 10.91 -6.45 -10.52
C GLU A 261 9.55 -6.91 -9.97
N THR A 262 9.06 -6.26 -8.92
CA THR A 262 7.75 -6.56 -8.32
C THR A 262 6.94 -5.31 -8.07
N TYR A 263 5.66 -5.41 -8.38
CA TYR A 263 4.64 -4.42 -8.03
C TYR A 263 4.21 -4.62 -6.57
N LYS A 264 4.19 -3.54 -5.79
CA LYS A 264 3.85 -3.52 -4.37
C LYS A 264 2.40 -3.06 -4.19
N THR A 265 1.62 -3.85 -3.48
CA THR A 265 0.17 -3.74 -3.38
C THR A 265 -0.32 -3.82 -1.94
N GLY A 266 -1.53 -3.34 -1.68
CA GLY A 266 -2.27 -3.67 -0.48
C GLY A 266 -2.92 -5.07 -0.61
N TYR A 267 -2.98 -5.80 0.50
CA TYR A 267 -3.68 -7.08 0.59
C TYR A 267 -4.95 -6.97 1.39
N VAL A 268 -6.02 -7.65 0.96
CA VAL A 268 -7.27 -7.82 1.72
C VAL A 268 -7.58 -9.32 1.83
N ASP A 269 -7.93 -9.79 3.03
CA ASP A 269 -8.18 -11.21 3.29
C ASP A 269 -9.41 -11.73 2.53
N ARG A 270 -9.24 -12.77 1.72
CA ARG A 270 -10.35 -13.44 1.02
C ARG A 270 -11.23 -14.26 1.96
N SER A 271 -10.70 -14.66 3.12
CA SER A 271 -11.43 -15.48 4.09
C SER A 271 -12.23 -14.65 5.11
N SER A 272 -12.31 -13.33 4.94
CA SER A 272 -13.19 -12.47 5.74
C SER A 272 -14.63 -12.97 5.68
N GLY A 273 -15.34 -12.92 6.80
CA GLY A 273 -16.78 -13.16 6.84
C GLY A 273 -17.62 -12.05 6.17
N LEU A 274 -16.97 -10.95 5.76
CA LEU A 274 -17.60 -9.79 5.11
C LEU A 274 -17.34 -9.78 3.61
N SER A 275 -18.27 -9.25 2.82
CA SER A 275 -18.03 -8.95 1.42
C SER A 275 -16.95 -7.87 1.31
N SER A 276 -15.82 -8.18 0.64
CA SER A 276 -14.69 -7.27 0.50
C SER A 276 -14.62 -6.60 -0.88
N GLY A 277 -15.50 -6.94 -1.83
CA GLY A 277 -15.43 -6.44 -3.21
C GLY A 277 -15.49 -4.91 -3.28
N ALA A 278 -16.54 -4.30 -2.70
CA ALA A 278 -16.70 -2.84 -2.68
C ALA A 278 -15.52 -2.13 -1.98
N PHE A 279 -14.95 -2.73 -0.94
CA PHE A 279 -13.76 -2.19 -0.25
C PHE A 279 -12.53 -2.21 -1.15
N VAL A 280 -12.25 -3.31 -1.84
CA VAL A 280 -11.12 -3.44 -2.78
C VAL A 280 -11.28 -2.46 -3.94
N ASP A 281 -12.49 -2.34 -4.51
CA ASP A 281 -12.77 -1.44 -5.61
C ASP A 281 -12.57 0.04 -5.21
N GLU A 282 -13.05 0.44 -4.02
CA GLU A 282 -12.84 1.81 -3.53
C GLU A 282 -11.35 2.10 -3.24
N VAL A 283 -10.62 1.14 -2.65
CA VAL A 283 -9.17 1.29 -2.44
C VAL A 283 -8.44 1.42 -3.78
N ASN A 284 -8.79 0.63 -4.80
CA ASN A 284 -8.22 0.74 -6.14
C ASN A 284 -8.47 2.14 -6.74
N ALA A 285 -9.70 2.64 -6.62
CA ALA A 285 -10.05 3.98 -7.10
C ALA A 285 -9.26 5.07 -6.35
N ILE A 286 -9.03 4.91 -5.05
CA ILE A 286 -8.20 5.84 -4.26
C ILE A 286 -6.75 5.80 -4.74
N ILE A 287 -6.14 4.62 -4.89
CA ILE A 287 -4.74 4.50 -5.34
C ILE A 287 -4.55 5.10 -6.72
N ASN A 288 -5.48 4.87 -7.65
CA ASN A 288 -5.43 5.51 -8.97
C ASN A 288 -5.45 7.05 -8.85
N ARG A 289 -6.31 7.63 -8.00
CA ARG A 289 -6.32 9.08 -7.76
C ARG A 289 -5.00 9.59 -7.16
N LEU A 290 -4.39 8.84 -6.24
CA LEU A 290 -3.10 9.20 -5.63
C LEU A 290 -1.92 9.09 -6.62
N HIS A 291 -2.02 8.24 -7.65
CA HIS A 291 -1.12 8.26 -8.80
C HIS A 291 -1.36 9.49 -9.67
N ASP A 292 -2.61 9.74 -10.06
CA ASP A 292 -3.00 10.83 -10.97
C ASP A 292 -2.64 12.21 -10.44
N ASP A 293 -2.76 12.43 -9.12
CA ASP A 293 -2.45 13.72 -8.47
C ASP A 293 -0.97 13.86 -8.06
N GLY A 294 -0.15 12.84 -8.29
CA GLY A 294 1.29 12.84 -8.00
C GLY A 294 1.65 12.60 -6.53
N THR A 295 0.68 12.28 -5.67
CA THR A 295 0.93 12.01 -4.25
C THR A 295 1.89 10.85 -4.07
N LEU A 296 1.69 9.73 -4.78
CA LEU A 296 2.56 8.55 -4.64
C LEU A 296 3.97 8.80 -5.18
N SER A 297 4.13 9.52 -6.31
CA SER A 297 5.45 9.91 -6.81
C SER A 297 6.17 10.84 -5.83
N GLY A 298 5.48 11.81 -5.25
CA GLY A 298 6.06 12.70 -4.23
C GLY A 298 6.48 11.95 -2.96
N LEU A 299 5.70 10.95 -2.52
CA LEU A 299 6.09 10.07 -1.40
C LEU A 299 7.30 9.20 -1.78
N SER A 300 7.34 8.67 -3.01
CA SER A 300 8.45 7.87 -3.51
C SER A 300 9.75 8.65 -3.51
N GLU A 301 9.76 9.86 -4.08
CA GLU A 301 10.93 10.74 -4.05
C GLU A 301 11.36 11.09 -2.62
N LYS A 302 10.40 11.35 -1.73
CA LYS A 302 10.67 11.70 -0.33
C LYS A 302 11.37 10.58 0.44
N PHE A 303 10.91 9.33 0.30
CA PHE A 303 11.37 8.22 1.12
C PHE A 303 12.42 7.36 0.46
N PHE A 304 12.42 7.26 -0.87
CA PHE A 304 13.37 6.43 -1.62
C PHE A 304 14.43 7.24 -2.38
N GLY A 305 14.28 8.57 -2.44
CA GLY A 305 15.17 9.43 -3.22
C GLY A 305 14.94 9.35 -4.74
N GLN A 306 13.98 8.52 -5.18
CA GLN A 306 13.62 8.38 -6.60
C GLN A 306 12.16 7.93 -6.75
N ASP A 307 11.62 8.08 -7.97
CA ASP A 307 10.22 7.73 -8.27
C ASP A 307 10.09 6.26 -8.70
N TYR A 308 9.68 5.40 -7.77
CA TYR A 308 9.24 4.03 -8.03
C TYR A 308 7.73 3.91 -8.25
N ALA A 309 6.96 4.99 -8.05
CA ALA A 309 5.51 4.95 -8.13
C ALA A 309 4.98 5.05 -9.56
N SER A 310 5.60 5.87 -10.42
CA SER A 310 5.10 6.12 -11.77
C SER A 310 4.97 4.86 -12.63
N ALA A 311 5.88 3.89 -12.50
CA ALA A 311 5.79 2.63 -13.23
C ALA A 311 4.58 1.78 -12.79
N ALA A 312 4.11 1.93 -11.55
CA ALA A 312 2.96 1.20 -11.03
C ALA A 312 1.61 1.81 -11.45
N ALA A 313 1.58 3.08 -11.85
CA ALA A 313 0.38 3.74 -12.33
C ALA A 313 -0.20 3.10 -13.60
N GLU A 314 0.66 2.56 -14.47
CA GLU A 314 0.27 1.92 -15.73
C GLU A 314 -0.14 0.44 -15.56
N PHE A 315 -0.06 -0.11 -14.34
CA PHE A 315 -0.37 -1.51 -14.08
C PHE A 315 -1.88 -1.77 -14.17
N ASP A 316 -2.29 -2.72 -15.01
CA ASP A 316 -3.70 -3.12 -15.15
C ASP A 316 -4.04 -4.27 -14.19
N ILE A 317 -4.51 -3.92 -12.99
CA ILE A 317 -4.95 -4.89 -11.99
C ILE A 317 -6.18 -5.69 -12.45
N SER A 318 -7.02 -5.13 -13.32
CA SER A 318 -8.26 -5.77 -13.77
C SER A 318 -7.99 -7.03 -14.61
N ALA A 319 -6.88 -7.01 -15.37
CA ALA A 319 -6.43 -8.16 -16.14
C ALA A 319 -6.04 -9.35 -15.25
N LEU A 320 -5.49 -9.10 -14.06
CA LEU A 320 -5.14 -10.15 -13.10
C LEU A 320 -6.35 -10.70 -12.35
N GLN A 321 -7.31 -9.85 -11.99
CA GLN A 321 -8.51 -10.27 -11.26
C GLN A 321 -9.37 -11.24 -12.09
N GLN A 322 -9.35 -11.12 -13.42
CA GLN A 322 -10.04 -12.04 -14.33
C GLN A 322 -9.38 -13.43 -14.42
N GLN A 323 -8.10 -13.58 -14.06
CA GLN A 323 -7.39 -14.87 -14.12
C GLN A 323 -7.61 -15.73 -12.87
N VAL A 324 -8.15 -15.15 -11.78
CA VAL A 324 -8.29 -15.79 -10.46
C VAL A 324 -9.76 -15.96 -10.05
N SER A 325 -10.69 -15.50 -10.89
CA SER A 325 -12.16 -15.67 -10.73
C SER A 325 -12.68 -16.99 -11.42
#